data_a20874463f8b1adb3ebef0b6d9b12042
#
_entry.id   a20874463f8b1adb3ebef0b6d9b12042
#
_cell.length_a   1.000
_cell.length_b   1.000
_cell.length_c   1.000
_cell.angle_alpha   90.00
_cell.angle_beta   90.00
_cell.angle_gamma   90.00
#
_symmetry.space_group_name_H-M   'P 1'
#
loop_
_entity.id
_entity.type
_entity.pdbx_description
1 polymer ?
#
loop_
_entity_poly.entity_id
_entity_poly.type
_entity_poly.pdbx_seq_one_letter_code
_entity_poly.pdbx_strand_id
1 'polypeptide(L)'
;MITRACISINNRCNLDCKYCHFHEKQESICDIPMDVFKILDNIRAHIAKHDLKLFKLGFVGNGEPFLDFVALCSYIKHIDDLLLSGTIAAYTITNGTLINRERIEYLSAHKVNIGISLDGLEEIHNKWRSHSYKKVMQNIELYHDVVGHYPALNCTVGKDVLDRADETIAFFARFGSRITFSRMIGQYGISLDEFNAFLDKAALYLNVRRGGYDCTIYGGKCGAGMDNIFYANGFIYVCGNCIDLPYACSSDTPLDEVLFPVPMFYRNLCFKEVATR
;
A
#
# COMPACT_ATOMS: atom_id res chain seq x y z
N MET A 1 -14.02 -1.47 15.17
CA MET A 1 -12.74 -1.32 15.88
C MET A 1 -11.62 -1.33 14.85
N ILE A 2 -10.75 -0.35 14.92
CA ILE A 2 -9.64 -0.19 13.97
C ILE A 2 -8.55 -1.21 14.31
N THR A 3 -8.14 -2.00 13.32
CA THR A 3 -7.11 -3.04 13.45
C THR A 3 -5.98 -2.86 12.42
N ARG A 4 -6.09 -1.81 11.63
CA ARG A 4 -5.13 -1.49 10.56
C ARG A 4 -5.04 -0.01 10.32
N ALA A 5 -3.81 0.44 10.04
CA ALA A 5 -3.55 1.80 9.60
C ALA A 5 -2.46 1.81 8.52
N CYS A 6 -2.56 2.79 7.62
CA CYS A 6 -1.45 3.15 6.75
C CYS A 6 -1.04 4.58 7.04
N ILE A 7 0.25 4.85 7.06
CA ILE A 7 0.82 6.17 7.29
C ILE A 7 1.60 6.58 6.04
N SER A 8 1.18 7.67 5.41
CA SER A 8 1.96 8.33 4.36
C SER A 8 3.03 9.19 5.02
N ILE A 9 4.29 8.77 4.94
CA ILE A 9 5.39 9.46 5.61
C ILE A 9 5.93 10.65 4.81
N ASN A 10 5.59 10.76 3.54
CA ASN A 10 5.91 11.91 2.68
C ASN A 10 5.00 11.95 1.45
N ASN A 11 5.06 13.09 0.74
CA ASN A 11 4.37 13.34 -0.54
C ASN A 11 5.35 13.44 -1.73
N ARG A 12 6.61 13.03 -1.55
CA ARG A 12 7.66 13.12 -2.57
C ARG A 12 7.92 11.75 -3.20
N CYS A 13 8.11 11.72 -4.49
CA CYS A 13 8.50 10.52 -5.21
C CYS A 13 9.65 10.82 -6.18
N ASN A 14 10.52 9.86 -6.39
CA ASN A 14 11.61 9.95 -7.39
C ASN A 14 11.21 9.35 -8.74
N LEU A 15 9.97 8.90 -8.90
CA LEU A 15 9.38 8.46 -10.17
C LEU A 15 8.17 9.31 -10.52
N ASP A 16 7.90 9.42 -11.83
CA ASP A 16 6.73 10.06 -12.40
C ASP A 16 5.87 9.02 -13.13
N CYS A 17 5.18 8.17 -12.36
CA CYS A 17 4.33 7.11 -12.90
C CYS A 17 3.06 7.71 -13.53
N LYS A 18 2.82 7.45 -14.82
CA LYS A 18 1.74 8.07 -15.61
C LYS A 18 0.32 7.85 -15.06
N TYR A 19 0.10 6.76 -14.33
CA TYR A 19 -1.19 6.45 -13.69
C TYR A 19 -1.25 6.85 -12.21
N CYS A 20 -0.23 7.55 -11.70
CA CYS A 20 -0.17 7.89 -10.28
C CYS A 20 -1.22 8.94 -9.93
N HIS A 21 -2.29 8.52 -9.29
CA HIS A 21 -3.37 9.40 -8.89
C HIS A 21 -2.98 10.42 -7.81
N PHE A 22 -1.82 10.27 -7.19
CA PHE A 22 -1.29 11.26 -6.25
C PHE A 22 -0.65 12.45 -6.99
N HIS A 23 -0.03 12.23 -8.15
CA HIS A 23 0.50 13.32 -8.97
C HIS A 23 -0.60 14.24 -9.49
N GLU A 24 -1.75 13.68 -9.89
CA GLU A 24 -2.91 14.46 -10.34
C GLU A 24 -3.52 15.35 -9.25
N LYS A 25 -3.25 15.03 -7.97
CA LYS A 25 -3.83 15.69 -6.80
C LYS A 25 -2.87 16.59 -6.04
N GLN A 26 -1.58 16.61 -6.37
CA GLN A 26 -0.56 17.37 -5.63
C GLN A 26 -0.87 18.89 -5.55
N GLU A 27 -1.49 19.47 -6.57
CA GLU A 27 -1.85 20.90 -6.59
C GLU A 27 -2.97 21.25 -5.60
N SER A 28 -3.76 20.27 -5.18
CA SER A 28 -4.92 20.45 -4.28
C SER A 28 -4.70 19.98 -2.85
N ILE A 29 -3.56 19.35 -2.55
CA ILE A 29 -3.27 18.78 -1.23
C ILE A 29 -2.41 19.74 -0.43
N CYS A 30 -2.98 20.27 0.66
CA CYS A 30 -2.21 21.00 1.65
C CYS A 30 -1.29 20.02 2.37
N ASP A 31 0.03 20.21 2.24
CA ASP A 31 1.03 19.37 2.92
C ASP A 31 1.18 19.86 4.38
N ILE A 32 0.31 19.36 5.24
CA ILE A 32 0.37 19.63 6.67
C ILE A 32 1.25 18.55 7.32
N PRO A 33 2.32 18.92 8.01
CA PRO A 33 3.16 17.99 8.72
C PRO A 33 2.38 17.13 9.73
N MET A 34 2.73 15.86 9.84
CA MET A 34 2.17 14.94 10.83
C MET A 34 3.22 14.58 11.87
N ASP A 35 2.83 14.57 13.14
CA ASP A 35 3.66 13.95 14.18
C ASP A 35 3.44 12.43 14.14
N VAL A 36 4.30 11.75 13.38
CA VAL A 36 4.20 10.30 13.22
C VAL A 36 4.48 9.56 14.55
N PHE A 37 5.31 10.10 15.42
CA PHE A 37 5.54 9.50 16.74
C PHE A 37 4.27 9.53 17.59
N LYS A 38 3.56 10.63 17.62
CA LYS A 38 2.26 10.73 18.30
C LYS A 38 1.21 9.79 17.70
N ILE A 39 1.20 9.64 16.38
CA ILE A 39 0.32 8.65 15.71
C ILE A 39 0.66 7.23 16.19
N LEU A 40 1.93 6.87 16.27
CA LEU A 40 2.38 5.58 16.74
C LEU A 40 2.04 5.34 18.20
N ASP A 41 2.15 6.38 19.06
CA ASP A 41 1.73 6.30 20.46
C ASP A 41 0.21 6.13 20.60
N ASN A 42 -0.58 6.79 19.77
CA ASN A 42 -2.04 6.58 19.71
C ASN A 42 -2.39 5.15 19.30
N ILE A 43 -1.68 4.58 18.32
CA ILE A 43 -1.84 3.18 17.90
C ILE A 43 -1.46 2.24 19.05
N ARG A 44 -0.35 2.48 19.74
CA ARG A 44 0.09 1.70 20.90
C ARG A 44 -0.96 1.72 22.00
N ALA A 45 -1.49 2.89 22.34
CA ALA A 45 -2.52 3.04 23.36
C ALA A 45 -3.82 2.27 22.98
N HIS A 46 -4.23 2.35 21.72
CA HIS A 46 -5.38 1.62 21.20
C HIS A 46 -5.19 0.10 21.27
N ILE A 47 -4.02 -0.40 20.87
CA ILE A 47 -3.66 -1.82 20.97
C ILE A 47 -3.75 -2.29 22.43
N ALA A 48 -3.18 -1.54 23.37
CA ALA A 48 -3.19 -1.88 24.77
C ALA A 48 -4.60 -1.85 25.38
N LYS A 49 -5.39 -0.82 25.07
CA LYS A 49 -6.77 -0.66 25.58
C LYS A 49 -7.68 -1.80 25.15
N HIS A 50 -7.53 -2.30 23.94
CA HIS A 50 -8.40 -3.33 23.36
C HIS A 50 -7.79 -4.74 23.39
N ASP A 51 -6.63 -4.93 24.01
CA ASP A 51 -5.87 -6.19 24.05
C ASP A 51 -5.72 -6.82 22.63
N LEU A 52 -5.38 -5.98 21.65
CA LEU A 52 -5.27 -6.45 20.28
C LEU A 52 -4.06 -7.37 20.13
N LYS A 53 -4.28 -8.57 19.63
CA LYS A 53 -3.22 -9.55 19.39
C LYS A 53 -2.49 -9.29 18.05
N LEU A 54 -3.11 -8.57 17.14
CA LEU A 54 -2.55 -8.21 15.85
C LEU A 54 -3.10 -6.88 15.36
N PHE A 55 -2.20 -5.95 15.09
CA PHE A 55 -2.47 -4.70 14.38
C PHE A 55 -1.62 -4.66 13.10
N LYS A 56 -2.20 -4.30 11.96
CA LYS A 56 -1.46 -4.18 10.70
C LYS A 56 -1.10 -2.73 10.45
N LEU A 57 0.19 -2.43 10.28
CA LEU A 57 0.69 -1.09 10.04
C LEU A 57 1.45 -1.00 8.72
N GLY A 58 1.00 -0.12 7.82
CA GLY A 58 1.67 0.17 6.56
C GLY A 58 2.38 1.52 6.59
N PHE A 59 3.67 1.54 6.29
CA PHE A 59 4.39 2.76 5.94
C PHE A 59 4.38 2.88 4.42
N VAL A 60 3.30 3.45 3.90
CA VAL A 60 3.01 3.54 2.47
C VAL A 60 2.41 4.90 2.18
N GLY A 61 2.37 5.31 0.95
CA GLY A 61 1.64 6.53 0.79
C GLY A 61 1.73 7.23 -0.55
N ASN A 62 1.58 8.53 -0.44
CA ASN A 62 1.47 9.45 -1.56
C ASN A 62 2.80 9.59 -2.31
N GLY A 63 3.91 9.30 -1.64
CA GLY A 63 5.26 9.37 -2.19
C GLY A 63 6.01 8.03 -2.14
N GLU A 64 7.34 8.12 -2.27
CA GLU A 64 8.24 6.99 -2.10
C GLU A 64 8.79 6.97 -0.66
N PRO A 65 8.44 5.97 0.15
CA PRO A 65 8.86 5.91 1.56
C PRO A 65 10.39 5.93 1.74
N PHE A 66 11.13 5.36 0.79
CA PHE A 66 12.59 5.24 0.90
C PHE A 66 13.35 6.53 0.60
N LEU A 67 12.69 7.61 0.19
CA LEU A 67 13.30 8.94 0.18
C LEU A 67 13.59 9.45 1.58
N ASP A 68 12.74 9.12 2.56
CA ASP A 68 12.90 9.50 3.95
C ASP A 68 13.25 8.29 4.84
N PHE A 69 14.17 7.44 4.37
CA PHE A 69 14.51 6.18 5.03
C PHE A 69 15.01 6.35 6.47
N VAL A 70 15.72 7.42 6.78
CA VAL A 70 16.18 7.73 8.14
C VAL A 70 14.99 7.96 9.08
N ALA A 71 14.00 8.72 8.64
CA ALA A 71 12.77 8.93 9.40
C ALA A 71 12.00 7.62 9.56
N LEU A 72 11.88 6.81 8.49
CA LEU A 72 11.26 5.48 8.55
C LEU A 72 11.95 4.59 9.59
N CYS A 73 13.27 4.56 9.64
CA CYS A 73 14.03 3.81 10.66
C CYS A 73 13.70 4.29 12.08
N SER A 74 13.57 5.60 12.28
CA SER A 74 13.23 6.17 13.59
C SER A 74 11.83 5.76 14.04
N TYR A 75 10.86 5.74 13.14
CA TYR A 75 9.48 5.28 13.40
C TYR A 75 9.42 3.79 13.72
N ILE A 76 10.15 2.96 12.97
CA ILE A 76 10.27 1.52 13.21
C ILE A 76 10.85 1.27 14.59
N LYS A 77 11.95 1.96 14.95
CA LYS A 77 12.59 1.83 16.24
C LYS A 77 11.66 2.23 17.40
N HIS A 78 10.79 3.21 17.22
CA HIS A 78 9.83 3.66 18.24
C HIS A 78 8.81 2.58 18.65
N ILE A 79 8.51 1.65 17.73
CA ILE A 79 7.56 0.55 17.95
C ILE A 79 8.22 -0.84 17.88
N ASP A 80 9.52 -0.93 18.01
CA ASP A 80 10.28 -2.16 17.80
C ASP A 80 9.85 -3.32 18.71
N ASP A 81 9.52 -3.02 19.96
CA ASP A 81 8.96 -3.99 20.90
C ASP A 81 7.67 -4.64 20.40
N LEU A 82 6.77 -3.86 19.77
CA LEU A 82 5.52 -4.36 19.20
C LEU A 82 5.73 -5.12 17.87
N LEU A 83 6.78 -4.76 17.11
CA LEU A 83 7.18 -5.49 15.92
C LEU A 83 7.79 -6.85 16.26
N LEU A 84 8.73 -6.87 17.20
CA LEU A 84 9.44 -8.07 17.59
C LEU A 84 8.53 -9.08 18.32
N SER A 85 7.57 -8.59 19.13
CA SER A 85 6.53 -9.43 19.74
C SER A 85 5.52 -9.98 18.74
N GLY A 86 5.42 -9.39 17.53
CA GLY A 86 4.42 -9.75 16.53
C GLY A 86 3.03 -9.12 16.76
N THR A 87 2.92 -8.23 17.75
CA THR A 87 1.68 -7.48 18.02
C THR A 87 1.36 -6.50 16.88
N ILE A 88 2.41 -5.89 16.29
CA ILE A 88 2.30 -5.15 15.03
C ILE A 88 2.92 -5.96 13.89
N ALA A 89 2.14 -6.21 12.84
CA ALA A 89 2.63 -6.69 11.56
C ALA A 89 2.83 -5.49 10.61
N ALA A 90 4.08 -5.03 10.52
CA ALA A 90 4.40 -3.87 9.69
C ALA A 90 4.82 -4.24 8.27
N TYR A 91 4.55 -3.33 7.34
CA TYR A 91 5.01 -3.43 5.96
C TYR A 91 5.23 -2.05 5.35
N THR A 92 6.05 -2.02 4.32
CA THR A 92 6.20 -0.87 3.44
C THR A 92 6.04 -1.29 1.99
N ILE A 93 5.55 -0.38 1.14
CA ILE A 93 5.48 -0.59 -0.31
C ILE A 93 6.34 0.49 -0.95
N THR A 94 7.31 0.07 -1.75
CA THR A 94 8.25 0.96 -2.43
C THR A 94 8.20 0.75 -3.94
N ASN A 95 8.60 1.76 -4.70
CA ASN A 95 8.81 1.61 -6.13
C ASN A 95 10.05 0.76 -6.47
N GLY A 96 10.84 0.37 -5.47
CA GLY A 96 11.95 -0.55 -5.57
C GLY A 96 13.26 0.06 -6.08
N THR A 97 13.29 1.32 -6.54
CA THR A 97 14.50 1.91 -7.14
C THR A 97 15.58 2.28 -6.13
N LEU A 98 15.17 2.57 -4.88
CA LEU A 98 16.05 3.02 -3.80
C LEU A 98 16.45 1.89 -2.82
N ILE A 99 16.11 0.65 -3.13
CA ILE A 99 16.51 -0.51 -2.35
C ILE A 99 18.03 -0.71 -2.43
N ASN A 100 18.63 -1.06 -1.31
CA ASN A 100 20.00 -1.54 -1.18
C ASN A 100 20.10 -2.57 -0.06
N ARG A 101 21.25 -3.23 0.08
CA ARG A 101 21.49 -4.29 1.07
C ARG A 101 21.21 -3.82 2.49
N GLU A 102 21.75 -2.69 2.89
CA GLU A 102 21.59 -2.13 4.25
C GLU A 102 20.12 -1.93 4.63
N ARG A 103 19.32 -1.39 3.70
CA ARG A 103 17.88 -1.15 3.89
C ARG A 103 17.09 -2.45 4.01
N ILE A 104 17.44 -3.46 3.22
CA ILE A 104 16.82 -4.78 3.31
C ILE A 104 17.14 -5.41 4.66
N GLU A 105 18.40 -5.44 5.05
CA GLU A 105 18.86 -6.02 6.30
C GLU A 105 18.21 -5.34 7.51
N TYR A 106 18.15 -4.00 7.51
CA TYR A 106 17.49 -3.23 8.57
C TYR A 106 16.02 -3.60 8.71
N LEU A 107 15.25 -3.52 7.62
CA LEU A 107 13.81 -3.81 7.65
C LEU A 107 13.52 -5.26 8.03
N SER A 108 14.34 -6.20 7.55
CA SER A 108 14.22 -7.63 7.91
C SER A 108 14.50 -7.89 9.38
N ALA A 109 15.53 -7.25 9.95
CA ALA A 109 15.88 -7.37 11.38
C ALA A 109 14.74 -6.89 12.29
N HIS A 110 13.99 -5.87 11.85
CA HIS A 110 12.84 -5.32 12.58
C HIS A 110 11.48 -5.94 12.13
N LYS A 111 11.51 -7.04 11.39
CA LYS A 111 10.29 -7.75 10.92
C LYS A 111 9.33 -6.88 10.09
N VAL A 112 9.85 -5.88 9.39
CA VAL A 112 9.05 -5.06 8.46
C VAL A 112 9.10 -5.67 7.06
N ASN A 113 7.94 -6.08 6.54
CA ASN A 113 7.83 -6.67 5.21
C ASN A 113 7.97 -5.62 4.12
N ILE A 114 8.70 -5.94 3.06
CA ILE A 114 8.85 -5.08 1.88
C ILE A 114 7.96 -5.61 0.76
N GLY A 115 7.11 -4.73 0.23
CA GLY A 115 6.41 -4.94 -1.04
C GLY A 115 7.05 -4.08 -2.12
N ILE A 116 7.37 -4.66 -3.26
CA ILE A 116 7.98 -3.93 -4.39
C ILE A 116 6.96 -3.80 -5.51
N SER A 117 6.85 -2.58 -6.05
CA SER A 117 5.97 -2.29 -7.16
C SER A 117 6.60 -2.72 -8.49
N LEU A 118 5.94 -3.64 -9.19
CA LEU A 118 6.38 -4.19 -10.48
C LEU A 118 5.17 -4.48 -11.37
N ASP A 119 5.07 -3.83 -12.52
CA ASP A 119 3.89 -3.96 -13.39
C ASP A 119 4.09 -5.03 -14.50
N GLY A 120 4.73 -6.14 -14.15
CA GLY A 120 4.91 -7.27 -15.07
C GLY A 120 6.05 -7.11 -16.05
N LEU A 121 5.76 -7.22 -17.34
CA LEU A 121 6.74 -7.24 -18.43
C LEU A 121 7.47 -5.90 -18.55
N GLU A 122 8.71 -5.95 -19.05
CA GLU A 122 9.59 -4.78 -19.12
C GLU A 122 8.97 -3.59 -19.85
N GLU A 123 8.40 -3.83 -21.02
CA GLU A 123 7.78 -2.78 -21.83
C GLU A 123 6.56 -2.16 -21.15
N ILE A 124 5.75 -2.96 -20.44
CA ILE A 124 4.60 -2.48 -19.68
C ILE A 124 5.06 -1.63 -18.49
N HIS A 125 6.00 -2.17 -17.71
CA HIS A 125 6.55 -1.45 -16.56
C HIS A 125 7.20 -0.13 -16.98
N ASN A 126 8.04 -0.16 -18.01
CA ASN A 126 8.76 1.03 -18.50
C ASN A 126 7.82 2.09 -19.09
N LYS A 127 6.74 1.69 -19.73
CA LYS A 127 5.69 2.61 -20.23
C LYS A 127 5.07 3.43 -19.09
N TRP A 128 4.84 2.81 -17.94
CA TRP A 128 4.06 3.39 -16.86
C TRP A 128 4.88 3.92 -15.70
N ARG A 129 6.10 3.36 -15.43
CA ARG A 129 6.91 3.64 -14.24
C ARG A 129 8.30 4.21 -14.58
N SER A 130 8.33 5.27 -15.38
CA SER A 130 9.54 6.08 -15.63
C SER A 130 10.76 5.24 -16.03
N HIS A 131 10.58 4.22 -16.88
CA HIS A 131 11.65 3.34 -17.36
C HIS A 131 12.50 2.67 -16.26
N SER A 132 11.91 2.39 -15.11
CA SER A 132 12.64 1.89 -13.93
C SER A 132 12.84 0.37 -13.89
N TYR A 133 12.31 -0.40 -14.85
CA TYR A 133 12.28 -1.87 -14.81
C TYR A 133 13.61 -2.51 -14.46
N LYS A 134 14.68 -2.19 -15.20
CA LYS A 134 16.00 -2.80 -15.00
C LYS A 134 16.50 -2.62 -13.56
N LYS A 135 16.35 -1.41 -13.02
CA LYS A 135 16.77 -1.11 -11.64
C LYS A 135 15.93 -1.86 -10.61
N VAL A 136 14.62 -1.90 -10.83
CA VAL A 136 13.69 -2.62 -9.94
C VAL A 136 13.99 -4.12 -9.93
N MET A 137 14.20 -4.72 -11.11
CA MET A 137 14.56 -6.14 -11.21
C MET A 137 15.89 -6.46 -10.51
N GLN A 138 16.92 -5.64 -10.70
CA GLN A 138 18.19 -5.81 -9.98
C GLN A 138 17.98 -5.79 -8.45
N ASN A 139 17.11 -4.92 -7.96
CA ASN A 139 16.84 -4.78 -6.53
C ASN A 139 15.93 -5.91 -5.99
N ILE A 140 15.07 -6.50 -6.82
CA ILE A 140 14.31 -7.71 -6.48
C ILE A 140 15.25 -8.91 -6.31
N GLU A 141 16.20 -9.08 -7.21
CA GLU A 141 17.22 -10.13 -7.08
C GLU A 141 18.12 -9.90 -5.87
N LEU A 142 18.55 -8.66 -5.63
CA LEU A 142 19.29 -8.30 -4.40
C LEU A 142 18.51 -8.65 -3.13
N TYR A 143 17.19 -8.40 -3.12
CA TYR A 143 16.34 -8.77 -1.99
C TYR A 143 16.34 -10.29 -1.79
N HIS A 144 16.18 -11.05 -2.88
CA HIS A 144 16.22 -12.51 -2.84
C HIS A 144 17.57 -13.03 -2.30
N ASP A 145 18.68 -12.45 -2.75
CA ASP A 145 20.04 -12.83 -2.29
C ASP A 145 20.26 -12.57 -0.80
N VAL A 146 19.62 -11.52 -0.26
CA VAL A 146 19.79 -11.14 1.16
C VAL A 146 18.86 -11.94 2.08
N VAL A 147 17.61 -12.15 1.65
CA VAL A 147 16.53 -12.68 2.50
C VAL A 147 16.27 -14.17 2.25
N GLY A 148 16.70 -14.71 1.12
CA GLY A 148 16.50 -16.11 0.73
C GLY A 148 15.15 -16.41 0.06
N HIS A 149 14.32 -15.41 -0.16
CA HIS A 149 13.06 -15.52 -0.92
C HIS A 149 12.72 -14.19 -1.61
N TYR A 150 11.88 -14.24 -2.63
CA TYR A 150 11.44 -13.02 -3.30
C TYR A 150 10.48 -12.19 -2.45
N PRO A 151 10.50 -10.85 -2.60
CA PRO A 151 9.58 -9.95 -1.88
C PRO A 151 8.13 -10.15 -2.34
N ALA A 152 7.18 -9.66 -1.57
CA ALA A 152 5.83 -9.47 -2.09
C ALA A 152 5.84 -8.44 -3.22
N LEU A 153 5.12 -8.72 -4.32
CA LEU A 153 5.07 -7.84 -5.47
C LEU A 153 3.69 -7.17 -5.57
N ASN A 154 3.67 -5.94 -6.07
CA ASN A 154 2.46 -5.17 -6.29
C ASN A 154 2.41 -4.72 -7.75
N CYS A 155 1.38 -5.11 -8.47
CA CYS A 155 1.18 -4.80 -9.88
C CYS A 155 -0.10 -4.00 -10.07
N THR A 156 -0.02 -2.90 -10.82
CA THR A 156 -1.18 -2.15 -11.25
C THR A 156 -1.65 -2.67 -12.60
N VAL A 157 -2.87 -3.21 -12.62
CA VAL A 157 -3.46 -3.84 -13.81
C VAL A 157 -4.23 -2.80 -14.61
N GLY A 158 -3.68 -2.46 -15.75
CA GLY A 158 -4.33 -1.66 -16.79
C GLY A 158 -4.54 -2.48 -18.07
N LYS A 159 -4.97 -1.81 -19.13
CA LYS A 159 -5.29 -2.47 -20.41
C LYS A 159 -4.10 -3.27 -20.98
N ASP A 160 -2.88 -2.74 -20.90
CA ASP A 160 -1.68 -3.41 -21.41
C ASP A 160 -1.42 -4.77 -20.70
N VAL A 161 -1.71 -4.84 -19.38
CA VAL A 161 -1.61 -6.08 -18.61
C VAL A 161 -2.70 -7.07 -19.02
N LEU A 162 -3.93 -6.58 -19.24
CA LEU A 162 -5.05 -7.43 -19.69
C LEU A 162 -4.78 -8.02 -21.07
N ASP A 163 -4.28 -7.21 -22.01
CA ASP A 163 -4.00 -7.64 -23.39
C ASP A 163 -2.89 -8.71 -23.44
N ARG A 164 -2.03 -8.74 -22.42
CA ARG A 164 -0.93 -9.72 -22.28
C ARG A 164 -1.04 -10.53 -20.98
N ALA A 165 -2.26 -10.89 -20.59
CA ALA A 165 -2.54 -11.52 -19.30
C ALA A 165 -1.74 -12.81 -19.09
N ASP A 166 -1.67 -13.70 -20.08
CA ASP A 166 -0.96 -14.98 -19.97
C ASP A 166 0.54 -14.79 -19.79
N GLU A 167 1.14 -13.88 -20.54
CA GLU A 167 2.56 -13.56 -20.42
C GLU A 167 2.88 -12.92 -19.07
N THR A 168 2.01 -12.02 -18.59
CA THR A 168 2.16 -11.36 -17.29
C THR A 168 2.03 -12.36 -16.14
N ILE A 169 1.07 -13.28 -16.21
CA ILE A 169 0.90 -14.34 -15.21
C ILE A 169 2.13 -15.25 -15.20
N ALA A 170 2.58 -15.72 -16.36
CA ALA A 170 3.79 -16.55 -16.50
C ALA A 170 5.05 -15.82 -15.97
N PHE A 171 5.14 -14.51 -16.22
CA PHE A 171 6.22 -13.68 -15.68
C PHE A 171 6.23 -13.68 -14.15
N PHE A 172 5.08 -13.47 -13.50
CA PHE A 172 5.01 -13.44 -12.05
C PHE A 172 5.17 -14.83 -11.40
N ALA A 173 4.80 -15.90 -12.09
CA ALA A 173 4.95 -17.28 -11.57
C ALA A 173 6.41 -17.64 -11.23
N ARG A 174 7.38 -16.99 -11.88
CA ARG A 174 8.82 -17.22 -11.64
C ARG A 174 9.27 -16.87 -10.22
N PHE A 175 8.58 -15.95 -9.55
CA PHE A 175 8.99 -15.49 -8.23
C PHE A 175 8.47 -16.36 -7.09
N GLY A 176 7.41 -17.14 -7.29
CA GLY A 176 6.80 -17.93 -6.22
C GLY A 176 6.32 -17.12 -5.01
N SER A 177 6.37 -15.80 -5.10
CA SER A 177 5.98 -14.88 -4.03
C SER A 177 4.50 -14.48 -4.14
N ARG A 178 4.00 -13.81 -3.09
CA ARG A 178 2.65 -13.26 -3.10
C ARG A 178 2.60 -12.02 -4.01
N ILE A 179 1.62 -12.02 -4.91
CA ILE A 179 1.36 -10.88 -5.81
C ILE A 179 0.06 -10.19 -5.38
N THR A 180 0.12 -8.88 -5.19
CA THR A 180 -1.06 -8.03 -5.02
C THR A 180 -1.33 -7.32 -6.33
N PHE A 181 -2.45 -7.61 -6.95
CA PHE A 181 -2.92 -6.87 -8.12
C PHE A 181 -3.88 -5.77 -7.70
N SER A 182 -3.67 -4.56 -8.22
CA SER A 182 -4.54 -3.40 -8.02
C SER A 182 -5.08 -2.93 -9.36
N ARG A 183 -6.36 -2.59 -9.41
CA ARG A 183 -7.00 -2.08 -10.62
C ARG A 183 -6.47 -0.67 -10.94
N MET A 184 -6.08 -0.43 -12.17
CA MET A 184 -5.82 0.93 -12.64
C MET A 184 -7.13 1.70 -12.68
N ILE A 185 -7.14 2.91 -12.14
CA ILE A 185 -8.30 3.80 -12.04
C ILE A 185 -8.01 5.13 -12.75
N GLY A 186 -9.00 6.02 -12.82
CA GLY A 186 -8.86 7.31 -13.50
C GLY A 186 -8.92 7.17 -15.02
N GLN A 187 -8.25 8.06 -15.73
CA GLN A 187 -8.31 8.14 -17.20
C GLN A 187 -7.80 6.88 -17.94
N TYR A 188 -6.93 6.12 -17.30
CA TYR A 188 -6.38 4.86 -17.83
C TYR A 188 -7.04 3.63 -17.20
N GLY A 189 -8.14 3.84 -16.48
CA GLY A 189 -8.80 2.78 -15.71
C GLY A 189 -9.39 1.68 -16.59
N ILE A 190 -9.49 0.50 -15.98
CA ILE A 190 -10.23 -0.64 -16.52
C ILE A 190 -11.49 -0.89 -15.69
N SER A 191 -12.45 -1.58 -16.24
CA SER A 191 -13.67 -1.94 -15.52
C SER A 191 -13.39 -2.95 -14.40
N LEU A 192 -14.29 -3.02 -13.42
CA LEU A 192 -14.20 -4.00 -12.35
C LEU A 192 -14.35 -5.43 -12.87
N ASP A 193 -15.19 -5.64 -13.87
CA ASP A 193 -15.44 -6.96 -14.46
C ASP A 193 -14.19 -7.48 -15.19
N GLU A 194 -13.53 -6.64 -16.00
CA GLU A 194 -12.25 -6.99 -16.65
C GLU A 194 -11.19 -7.35 -15.62
N PHE A 195 -11.10 -6.56 -14.53
CA PHE A 195 -10.14 -6.82 -13.48
C PHE A 195 -10.45 -8.12 -12.73
N ASN A 196 -11.70 -8.39 -12.39
CA ASN A 196 -12.11 -9.62 -11.72
C ASN A 196 -11.82 -10.85 -12.60
N ALA A 197 -12.13 -10.80 -13.88
CA ALA A 197 -11.81 -11.87 -14.83
C ALA A 197 -10.29 -12.13 -14.89
N PHE A 198 -9.47 -11.09 -14.88
CA PHE A 198 -8.02 -11.24 -14.79
C PHE A 198 -7.58 -11.89 -13.48
N LEU A 199 -8.14 -11.47 -12.33
CA LEU A 199 -7.78 -12.05 -11.03
C LEU A 199 -8.17 -13.51 -10.91
N ASP A 200 -9.34 -13.90 -11.44
CA ASP A 200 -9.77 -15.30 -11.46
C ASP A 200 -8.80 -16.17 -12.26
N LYS A 201 -8.36 -15.66 -13.42
CA LYS A 201 -7.35 -16.33 -14.23
C LYS A 201 -6.00 -16.41 -13.50
N ALA A 202 -5.52 -15.30 -12.95
CA ALA A 202 -4.25 -15.25 -12.24
C ALA A 202 -4.21 -16.17 -11.01
N ALA A 203 -5.31 -16.28 -10.29
CA ALA A 203 -5.42 -17.11 -9.10
C ALA A 203 -5.30 -18.62 -9.34
N LEU A 204 -5.40 -19.07 -10.59
CA LEU A 204 -5.15 -20.46 -10.97
C LEU A 204 -3.66 -20.82 -10.92
N TYR A 205 -2.78 -19.84 -11.04
CA TYR A 205 -1.33 -20.03 -11.22
C TYR A 205 -0.48 -19.31 -10.16
N LEU A 206 -1.01 -18.28 -9.50
CA LEU A 206 -0.28 -17.41 -8.62
C LEU A 206 -0.88 -17.36 -7.21
N ASN A 207 -0.04 -17.08 -6.22
CA ASN A 207 -0.47 -16.71 -4.89
C ASN A 207 -0.99 -15.25 -4.91
N VAL A 208 -2.22 -15.08 -5.40
CA VAL A 208 -2.86 -13.77 -5.51
C VAL A 208 -3.47 -13.37 -4.18
N ARG A 209 -3.21 -12.15 -3.76
CA ARG A 209 -3.93 -11.57 -2.65
C ARG A 209 -5.33 -11.18 -3.09
N ARG A 210 -6.31 -11.85 -2.52
CA ARG A 210 -7.72 -11.54 -2.67
C ARG A 210 -8.20 -10.78 -1.45
N GLY A 211 -8.76 -9.64 -1.67
CA GLY A 211 -9.45 -8.87 -0.63
C GLY A 211 -8.55 -8.13 0.32
N GLY A 212 -8.99 -7.05 0.74
CA GLY A 212 -8.63 -6.30 1.89
C GLY A 212 -7.96 -5.01 1.65
N TYR A 213 -7.55 -4.41 0.65
CA TYR A 213 -7.02 -3.04 0.56
C TYR A 213 -6.53 -2.64 -0.83
N ASP A 214 -6.70 -3.46 -1.80
CA ASP A 214 -6.71 -2.96 -3.14
C ASP A 214 -8.00 -2.18 -3.34
N CYS A 215 -7.98 -1.20 -4.18
CA CYS A 215 -9.15 -0.41 -4.56
C CYS A 215 -10.21 -1.26 -5.27
N THR A 216 -10.16 -2.56 -5.08
CA THR A 216 -10.99 -3.54 -5.71
C THR A 216 -11.34 -4.55 -4.67
N ILE A 217 -12.56 -4.47 -4.27
CA ILE A 217 -13.18 -5.37 -3.33
C ILE A 217 -13.42 -6.69 -4.05
N TYR A 218 -12.37 -7.47 -4.26
CA TYR A 218 -12.53 -8.79 -4.82
C TYR A 218 -12.86 -9.78 -3.73
N GLY A 219 -14.15 -10.13 -3.59
CA GLY A 219 -14.65 -11.13 -2.65
C GLY A 219 -14.45 -10.81 -1.16
N GLY A 220 -14.03 -9.59 -0.83
CA GLY A 220 -13.77 -9.13 0.52
C GLY A 220 -14.66 -7.96 0.95
N LYS A 221 -14.56 -7.59 2.23
CA LYS A 221 -15.15 -6.36 2.76
C LYS A 221 -14.12 -5.24 2.67
N CYS A 222 -14.49 -4.09 2.12
CA CYS A 222 -13.72 -2.88 2.26
C CYS A 222 -13.74 -2.46 3.73
N GLY A 223 -12.58 -2.45 4.38
CA GLY A 223 -12.45 -2.01 5.78
C GLY A 223 -12.31 -0.50 5.95
N ALA A 224 -12.43 0.28 4.88
CA ALA A 224 -12.22 1.72 4.88
C ALA A 224 -13.12 2.41 5.91
N GLY A 225 -12.53 3.13 6.87
CA GLY A 225 -13.23 3.81 7.94
C GLY A 225 -13.91 2.91 8.99
N MET A 226 -13.80 1.60 8.88
CA MET A 226 -14.35 0.63 9.85
C MET A 226 -13.23 -0.04 10.67
N ASP A 227 -12.34 -0.75 10.03
CA ASP A 227 -11.20 -1.44 10.63
C ASP A 227 -9.87 -0.99 10.04
N ASN A 228 -9.90 -0.14 9.01
CA ASN A 228 -8.76 0.42 8.33
C ASN A 228 -8.88 1.93 8.15
N ILE A 229 -7.77 2.62 8.37
CA ILE A 229 -7.64 4.08 8.19
C ILE A 229 -6.34 4.42 7.47
N PHE A 230 -6.27 5.65 6.98
CA PHE A 230 -5.10 6.16 6.26
C PHE A 230 -4.72 7.54 6.79
N TYR A 231 -3.48 7.69 7.27
CA TYR A 231 -2.90 8.95 7.71
C TYR A 231 -2.14 9.63 6.58
N ALA A 232 -2.50 10.86 6.27
CA ALA A 232 -1.78 11.71 5.32
C ALA A 232 -2.09 13.19 5.59
N ASN A 233 -1.13 14.06 5.31
CA ASN A 233 -1.35 15.52 5.22
C ASN A 233 -2.03 16.13 6.46
N GLY A 234 -1.67 15.69 7.66
CA GLY A 234 -2.25 16.18 8.91
C GLY A 234 -3.60 15.56 9.29
N PHE A 235 -4.11 14.61 8.52
CA PHE A 235 -5.45 14.04 8.72
C PHE A 235 -5.45 12.50 8.71
N ILE A 236 -6.56 11.96 9.27
CA ILE A 236 -6.96 10.56 9.14
C ILE A 236 -8.08 10.50 8.11
N TYR A 237 -7.89 9.71 7.08
CA TYR A 237 -8.86 9.43 6.02
C TYR A 237 -9.38 7.98 6.13
N VAL A 238 -10.53 7.73 5.56
CA VAL A 238 -11.09 6.36 5.47
C VAL A 238 -10.21 5.43 4.65
N CYS A 239 -9.52 5.97 3.63
CA CYS A 239 -8.65 5.22 2.71
C CYS A 239 -7.73 6.19 1.96
N GLY A 240 -6.57 5.71 1.47
CA GLY A 240 -5.64 6.52 0.68
C GLY A 240 -6.20 7.04 -0.64
N ASN A 241 -7.23 6.40 -1.20
CA ASN A 241 -7.91 6.90 -2.41
C ASN A 241 -8.95 7.99 -2.13
N CYS A 242 -9.20 8.30 -0.86
CA CYS A 242 -10.23 9.22 -0.41
C CYS A 242 -9.65 10.50 0.21
N ILE A 243 -8.40 10.81 -0.04
CA ILE A 243 -7.72 12.01 0.50
C ILE A 243 -8.26 13.32 -0.08
N ASP A 244 -9.03 13.25 -1.14
CA ASP A 244 -9.74 14.35 -1.78
C ASP A 244 -11.19 14.51 -1.29
N LEU A 245 -11.65 13.64 -0.39
CA LEU A 245 -12.98 13.71 0.18
C LEU A 245 -12.98 14.47 1.51
N PRO A 246 -14.08 15.16 1.86
CA PRO A 246 -14.17 15.97 3.08
C PRO A 246 -14.31 15.15 4.37
N TYR A 247 -14.18 13.84 4.30
CA TYR A 247 -14.33 12.94 5.44
C TYR A 247 -12.95 12.67 6.07
N ALA A 248 -12.53 13.57 6.94
CA ALA A 248 -11.24 13.45 7.62
C ALA A 248 -11.34 13.94 9.07
N CYS A 249 -10.50 13.35 9.94
CA CYS A 249 -10.23 13.84 11.29
C CYS A 249 -8.76 14.29 11.36
N SER A 250 -8.42 15.13 12.37
CA SER A 250 -7.00 15.43 12.62
C SER A 250 -6.19 14.15 12.85
N SER A 251 -4.96 14.11 12.36
CA SER A 251 -4.03 12.99 12.58
C SER A 251 -3.71 12.75 14.06
N ASP A 252 -3.93 13.77 14.90
CA ASP A 252 -3.74 13.69 16.34
C ASP A 252 -4.88 13.05 17.10
N THR A 253 -6.01 12.81 16.43
CA THR A 253 -7.20 12.22 17.05
C THR A 253 -6.88 10.80 17.53
N PRO A 254 -7.15 10.47 18.81
CA PRO A 254 -7.04 9.11 19.32
C PRO A 254 -7.90 8.14 18.50
N LEU A 255 -7.39 6.92 18.25
CA LEU A 255 -8.07 5.94 17.40
C LEU A 255 -9.50 5.60 17.84
N ASP A 256 -9.76 5.65 19.13
CA ASP A 256 -11.09 5.37 19.69
C ASP A 256 -12.10 6.52 19.50
N GLU A 257 -11.60 7.69 19.13
CA GLU A 257 -12.41 8.89 18.90
C GLU A 257 -12.59 9.17 17.40
N VAL A 258 -11.98 8.36 16.53
CA VAL A 258 -12.10 8.50 15.07
C VAL A 258 -13.50 8.11 14.66
N LEU A 259 -14.27 9.09 14.22
CA LEU A 259 -15.63 8.91 13.71
C LEU A 259 -15.71 9.47 12.29
N PHE A 260 -16.10 8.63 11.36
CA PHE A 260 -16.43 9.07 10.01
C PHE A 260 -17.94 9.12 9.84
N PRO A 261 -18.52 10.25 9.45
CA PRO A 261 -19.95 10.38 9.18
C PRO A 261 -20.32 9.70 7.86
N VAL A 262 -20.08 8.41 7.77
CA VAL A 262 -20.21 7.66 6.54
C VAL A 262 -21.38 6.69 6.63
N PRO A 263 -22.28 6.66 5.63
CA PRO A 263 -23.30 5.64 5.54
C PRO A 263 -22.65 4.26 5.42
N MET A 264 -23.28 3.28 6.03
CA MET A 264 -22.82 1.90 6.09
C MET A 264 -22.36 1.39 4.73
N PHE A 265 -21.18 0.79 4.71
CA PHE A 265 -20.54 0.27 3.52
C PHE A 265 -21.40 -0.74 2.78
N TYR A 266 -21.58 -0.52 1.52
CA TYR A 266 -22.14 -1.54 0.64
C TYR A 266 -21.06 -2.59 0.36
N ARG A 267 -21.44 -3.86 0.48
CA ARG A 267 -20.56 -4.96 0.06
C ARG A 267 -20.25 -4.79 -1.42
N ASN A 268 -18.98 -4.97 -1.78
CA ASN A 268 -18.49 -4.99 -3.17
C ASN A 268 -18.45 -3.63 -3.90
N LEU A 269 -18.59 -2.51 -3.21
CA LEU A 269 -18.39 -1.19 -3.80
C LEU A 269 -17.19 -0.48 -3.16
N CYS A 270 -16.41 0.22 -3.98
CA CYS A 270 -15.38 1.11 -3.46
C CYS A 270 -16.03 2.26 -2.69
N PHE A 271 -15.49 2.59 -1.52
CA PHE A 271 -15.98 3.71 -0.71
C PHE A 271 -16.08 5.00 -1.54
N LYS A 272 -15.10 5.28 -2.37
CA LYS A 272 -15.07 6.46 -3.23
C LYS A 272 -16.26 6.49 -4.21
N GLU A 273 -16.61 5.35 -4.79
CA GLU A 273 -17.76 5.23 -5.70
C GLU A 273 -19.09 5.45 -4.99
N VAL A 274 -19.18 5.11 -3.70
CA VAL A 274 -20.38 5.33 -2.88
C VAL A 274 -20.46 6.77 -2.39
N ALA A 275 -19.35 7.36 -1.97
CA ALA A 275 -19.31 8.70 -1.37
C ALA A 275 -19.47 9.82 -2.42
N THR A 276 -19.30 9.52 -3.70
CA THR A 276 -19.47 10.48 -4.81
C THR A 276 -20.84 10.40 -5.48
N ARG A 277 -21.70 9.50 -5.05
CA ARG A 277 -23.12 9.40 -5.46
C ARG A 277 -24.01 10.26 -4.56
#